data_4def745889dce54db4c7ff27d5ce69d7
#
_entry.id   4def745889dce54db4c7ff27d5ce69d7
#
_cell.length_a   1.000
_cell.length_b   1.000
_cell.length_c   1.000
_cell.angle_alpha   90.00
_cell.angle_beta   90.00
_cell.angle_gamma   90.00
#
_symmetry.space_group_name_H-M   'P 1'
#
loop_
_entity.id
_entity.type
_entity.pdbx_description
1 polymer ?
#
loop_
_entity_poly.entity_id
_entity_poly.type
_entity_poly.pdbx_seq_one_letter_code
_entity_poly.pdbx_strand_id
1 'polypeptide(L)'
;MSAQTLYLACVGEYSNKHIHYAFTDATMAETYCEQRTVNDQYGEQYYVEELLLIDELPPAPAVYWVGWAELNAGGSVRALHKASARLAQDEPGLQQDSAREWWSGYRSTTYPFTEHMYILFETRGATSEEVDARIDAWVVHMMAKLANGEEKPPDWLIERLNPGWTRTP
;
A
#
# COMPACT_ATOMS: atom_id res chain seq x y z
N MET A 1 0.57 31.30 -12.04
CA MET A 1 0.65 30.10 -12.88
C MET A 1 -0.64 30.03 -13.69
N SER A 2 -0.58 30.08 -15.01
CA SER A 2 -1.76 29.89 -15.85
C SER A 2 -1.78 28.41 -16.25
N ALA A 3 -2.61 27.61 -15.60
CA ALA A 3 -2.89 26.27 -16.06
C ALA A 3 -3.65 26.37 -17.38
N GLN A 4 -3.14 25.75 -18.42
CA GLN A 4 -3.83 25.64 -19.70
C GLN A 4 -4.52 24.28 -19.75
N THR A 5 -5.82 24.27 -20.05
CA THR A 5 -6.56 23.03 -20.27
C THR A 5 -6.53 22.71 -21.75
N LEU A 6 -6.20 21.45 -22.09
CA LEU A 6 -6.42 20.87 -23.40
C LEU A 6 -7.63 19.94 -23.34
N TYR A 7 -8.37 19.91 -24.43
CA TYR A 7 -9.52 19.03 -24.62
C TYR A 7 -9.16 17.98 -25.68
N LEU A 8 -9.06 16.74 -25.24
CA LEU A 8 -8.63 15.62 -26.07
C LEU A 8 -9.85 14.94 -26.69
N ALA A 9 -9.90 14.87 -28.00
CA ALA A 9 -10.88 14.03 -28.70
C ALA A 9 -10.39 12.58 -28.69
N CYS A 10 -11.07 11.72 -27.97
CA CYS A 10 -10.72 10.33 -27.74
C CYS A 10 -11.76 9.38 -28.34
N VAL A 11 -11.33 8.16 -28.65
CA VAL A 11 -12.18 7.04 -29.02
C VAL A 11 -11.65 5.75 -28.41
N GLY A 12 -12.54 4.79 -28.11
CA GLY A 12 -12.19 3.53 -27.46
C GLY A 12 -12.09 3.62 -25.94
N GLU A 13 -11.93 2.48 -25.29
CA GLU A 13 -11.86 2.36 -23.85
C GLU A 13 -10.60 1.61 -23.42
N TYR A 14 -10.09 1.91 -22.21
CA TYR A 14 -8.95 1.24 -21.57
C TYR A 14 -7.70 1.13 -22.48
N SER A 15 -7.25 -0.08 -22.78
CA SER A 15 -6.06 -0.35 -23.58
C SER A 15 -6.21 -0.02 -25.08
N ASN A 16 -7.45 0.17 -25.55
CA ASN A 16 -7.77 0.49 -26.93
C ASN A 16 -8.11 1.97 -27.14
N LYS A 17 -7.87 2.79 -26.13
CA LYS A 17 -8.09 4.22 -26.21
C LYS A 17 -7.09 4.87 -27.15
N HIS A 18 -7.60 5.67 -28.08
CA HIS A 18 -6.81 6.48 -29.00
C HIS A 18 -7.18 7.95 -28.89
N ILE A 19 -6.17 8.82 -28.85
CA ILE A 19 -6.33 10.26 -28.92
C ILE A 19 -6.21 10.66 -30.38
N HIS A 20 -7.26 11.27 -30.94
CA HIS A 20 -7.27 11.72 -32.30
C HIS A 20 -6.70 13.14 -32.46
N TYR A 21 -7.17 14.07 -31.64
CA TYR A 21 -6.75 15.46 -31.65
C TYR A 21 -6.80 16.06 -30.25
N ALA A 22 -6.07 17.16 -30.06
CA ALA A 22 -6.12 18.00 -28.89
C ALA A 22 -6.52 19.42 -29.29
N PHE A 23 -7.41 20.00 -28.52
CA PHE A 23 -7.96 21.35 -28.77
C PHE A 23 -7.69 22.22 -27.52
N THR A 24 -7.59 23.52 -27.74
CA THR A 24 -7.54 24.51 -26.65
C THR A 24 -8.93 25.06 -26.31
N ASP A 25 -9.94 24.64 -27.02
CA ASP A 25 -11.33 25.08 -26.87
C ASP A 25 -12.24 23.84 -26.76
N ALA A 26 -13.05 23.80 -25.69
CA ALA A 26 -13.93 22.67 -25.38
C ALA A 26 -14.99 22.48 -26.47
N THR A 27 -15.60 23.56 -26.95
CA THR A 27 -16.69 23.53 -27.95
C THR A 27 -16.19 22.96 -29.28
N MET A 28 -14.94 23.28 -29.65
CA MET A 28 -14.33 22.71 -30.86
C MET A 28 -14.09 21.21 -30.70
N ALA A 29 -13.65 20.77 -29.54
CA ALA A 29 -13.46 19.34 -29.25
C ALA A 29 -14.78 18.56 -29.25
N GLU A 30 -15.81 19.09 -28.61
CA GLU A 30 -17.16 18.52 -28.61
C GLU A 30 -17.73 18.41 -30.01
N THR A 31 -17.69 19.52 -30.78
CA THR A 31 -18.16 19.54 -32.17
C THR A 31 -17.45 18.50 -33.04
N TYR A 32 -16.14 18.35 -32.87
CA TYR A 32 -15.36 17.33 -33.56
C TYR A 32 -15.82 15.93 -33.21
N CYS A 33 -15.99 15.63 -31.92
CA CYS A 33 -16.43 14.34 -31.44
C CYS A 33 -17.84 13.97 -31.91
N GLU A 34 -18.78 14.93 -31.92
CA GLU A 34 -20.12 14.76 -32.45
C GLU A 34 -20.11 14.43 -33.95
N GLN A 35 -19.37 15.18 -34.72
CA GLN A 35 -19.24 14.96 -36.18
C GLN A 35 -18.62 13.60 -36.49
N ARG A 36 -17.65 13.19 -35.71
CA ARG A 36 -17.00 11.89 -35.89
C ARG A 36 -17.90 10.73 -35.49
N THR A 37 -18.57 10.81 -34.35
CA THR A 37 -19.51 9.77 -33.90
C THR A 37 -20.63 9.53 -34.91
N VAL A 38 -21.20 10.59 -35.50
CA VAL A 38 -22.27 10.49 -36.51
C VAL A 38 -21.76 9.86 -37.81
N ASN A 39 -20.52 10.10 -38.19
CA ASN A 39 -19.94 9.64 -39.44
C ASN A 39 -19.11 8.35 -39.32
N ASP A 40 -19.01 7.77 -38.10
CA ASP A 40 -18.23 6.56 -37.90
C ASP A 40 -18.97 5.33 -38.45
N GLN A 41 -18.34 4.65 -39.40
CA GLN A 41 -18.92 3.46 -40.05
C GLN A 41 -18.94 2.21 -39.18
N TYR A 42 -18.21 2.20 -38.04
CA TYR A 42 -18.13 1.11 -37.10
C TYR A 42 -18.96 1.35 -35.85
N GLY A 43 -19.61 2.51 -35.71
CA GLY A 43 -20.43 2.90 -34.60
C GLY A 43 -19.64 3.24 -33.32
N GLU A 44 -18.36 3.61 -33.49
CA GLU A 44 -17.55 4.05 -32.38
C GLU A 44 -18.00 5.42 -31.86
N GLN A 45 -18.01 5.59 -30.53
CA GLN A 45 -18.33 6.86 -29.90
C GLN A 45 -17.05 7.62 -29.59
N TYR A 46 -17.00 8.86 -30.08
CA TYR A 46 -15.95 9.80 -29.74
C TYR A 46 -16.38 10.65 -28.56
N TYR A 47 -15.45 10.95 -27.67
CA TYR A 47 -15.71 11.72 -26.46
C TYR A 47 -14.54 12.66 -26.14
N VAL A 48 -14.82 13.67 -25.32
CA VAL A 48 -13.82 14.66 -24.90
C VAL A 48 -13.29 14.31 -23.51
N GLU A 49 -11.97 14.36 -23.36
CA GLU A 49 -11.31 14.34 -22.04
C GLU A 49 -10.54 15.64 -21.83
N GLU A 50 -10.54 16.12 -20.61
CA GLU A 50 -9.76 17.29 -20.22
C GLU A 50 -8.37 16.85 -19.74
N LEU A 51 -7.33 17.52 -20.24
CA LEU A 51 -5.95 17.38 -19.81
C LEU A 51 -5.43 18.72 -19.31
N LEU A 52 -5.06 18.80 -18.06
CA LEU A 52 -4.41 19.96 -17.50
C LEU A 52 -2.92 19.98 -17.87
N LEU A 53 -2.50 20.98 -18.65
CA LEU A 53 -1.08 21.24 -18.88
C LEU A 53 -0.52 22.02 -17.70
N ILE A 54 0.49 21.46 -17.07
CA ILE A 54 1.25 22.11 -16.00
C ILE A 54 2.60 22.55 -16.55
N ASP A 55 2.89 23.84 -16.42
CA ASP A 55 4.14 24.46 -16.90
C ASP A 55 5.35 24.08 -16.03
N GLU A 56 5.09 23.57 -14.84
CA GLU A 56 6.12 23.14 -13.88
C GLU A 56 5.89 21.68 -13.52
N LEU A 57 6.97 20.91 -13.42
CA LEU A 57 6.87 19.57 -12.89
C LEU A 57 6.32 19.64 -11.47
N PRO A 58 5.28 18.82 -11.12
CA PRO A 58 4.85 18.74 -9.75
C PRO A 58 6.05 18.34 -8.87
N PRO A 59 6.10 18.81 -7.63
CA PRO A 59 7.17 18.40 -6.72
C PRO A 59 7.24 16.87 -6.72
N ALA A 60 8.46 16.35 -6.73
CA ALA A 60 8.67 14.91 -6.65
C ALA A 60 7.87 14.35 -5.47
N PRO A 61 7.14 13.24 -5.64
CA PRO A 61 6.38 12.66 -4.56
C PRO A 61 7.32 12.35 -3.39
N ALA A 62 6.88 12.67 -2.18
CA ALA A 62 7.64 12.33 -0.98
C ALA A 62 7.81 10.81 -0.90
N VAL A 63 9.03 10.38 -0.62
CA VAL A 63 9.37 8.98 -0.40
C VAL A 63 9.57 8.78 1.09
N TYR A 64 8.94 7.77 1.63
CA TYR A 64 9.20 7.28 2.98
C TYR A 64 9.73 5.85 2.92
N TRP A 65 10.37 5.43 3.96
CA TRP A 65 10.87 4.08 4.11
C TRP A 65 9.99 3.31 5.10
N VAL A 66 9.66 2.07 4.76
CA VAL A 66 8.90 1.17 5.61
C VAL A 66 9.67 -0.14 5.79
N GLY A 67 9.66 -0.66 6.99
CA GLY A 67 10.21 -1.96 7.28
C GLY A 67 9.40 -2.68 8.35
N TRP A 68 9.57 -3.99 8.44
CA TRP A 68 8.85 -4.82 9.41
C TRP A 68 9.67 -6.01 9.88
N ALA A 69 9.31 -6.53 11.03
CA ALA A 69 9.87 -7.74 11.61
C ALA A 69 8.79 -8.63 12.21
N GLU A 70 9.04 -9.92 12.25
CA GLU A 70 8.19 -10.92 12.91
C GLU A 70 9.02 -11.76 13.87
N LEU A 71 8.55 -11.88 15.11
CA LEU A 71 9.09 -12.79 16.11
C LEU A 71 8.02 -13.82 16.48
N ASN A 72 8.40 -15.08 16.60
CA ASN A 72 7.49 -16.08 17.13
C ASN A 72 7.31 -15.92 18.66
N ALA A 73 6.27 -16.51 19.21
CA ALA A 73 5.97 -16.42 20.65
C ALA A 73 7.08 -16.98 21.55
N GLY A 74 7.99 -17.79 21.03
CA GLY A 74 9.18 -18.29 21.71
C GLY A 74 10.39 -17.37 21.64
N GLY A 75 10.26 -16.16 21.08
CA GLY A 75 11.32 -15.15 21.05
C GLY A 75 12.39 -15.37 19.97
N SER A 76 12.16 -16.19 18.96
CA SER A 76 13.07 -16.30 17.81
C SER A 76 12.54 -15.52 16.60
N VAL A 77 13.45 -15.00 15.79
CA VAL A 77 13.11 -14.30 14.55
C VAL A 77 12.43 -15.27 13.60
N ARG A 78 11.21 -14.96 13.19
CA ARG A 78 10.46 -15.71 12.20
C ARG A 78 10.68 -15.16 10.78
N ALA A 79 10.59 -13.86 10.63
CA ALA A 79 10.90 -13.17 9.42
C ALA A 79 11.41 -11.76 9.74
N LEU A 80 12.30 -11.26 8.92
CA LEU A 80 12.83 -9.91 9.02
C LEU A 80 12.80 -9.28 7.65
N HIS A 81 12.05 -8.19 7.52
CA HIS A 81 12.07 -7.33 6.34
C HIS A 81 12.69 -5.99 6.73
N LYS A 82 13.84 -5.71 6.17
CA LYS A 82 14.49 -4.41 6.30
C LYS A 82 13.78 -3.37 5.43
N ALA A 83 14.19 -2.14 5.53
CA ALA A 83 13.50 -1.04 4.89
C ALA A 83 13.42 -1.13 3.36
N SER A 84 12.26 -0.75 2.84
CA SER A 84 12.04 -0.54 1.41
C SER A 84 11.35 0.82 1.18
N ALA A 85 11.73 1.48 0.07
CA ALA A 85 11.12 2.76 -0.28
C ALA A 85 9.65 2.60 -0.69
N ARG A 86 8.82 3.53 -0.24
CA ARG A 86 7.41 3.66 -0.63
C ARG A 86 7.12 5.10 -1.02
N LEU A 87 6.19 5.31 -1.93
CA LEU A 87 5.69 6.64 -2.27
C LEU A 87 4.62 7.06 -1.25
N ALA A 88 4.69 8.28 -0.75
CA ALA A 88 3.71 8.80 0.20
C ALA A 88 2.28 8.88 -0.38
N GLN A 89 2.15 8.83 -1.71
CA GLN A 89 0.85 8.81 -2.40
C GLN A 89 0.10 7.49 -2.24
N ASP A 90 0.80 6.38 -1.98
CA ASP A 90 0.19 5.05 -1.89
C ASP A 90 -0.66 4.89 -0.62
N GLU A 91 -0.42 5.73 0.38
CA GLU A 91 -1.14 5.69 1.65
C GLU A 91 -1.35 7.12 2.21
N PRO A 92 -2.37 7.84 1.74
CA PRO A 92 -2.62 9.22 2.18
C PRO A 92 -2.92 9.28 3.70
N GLY A 93 -2.29 10.22 4.38
CA GLY A 93 -2.50 10.46 5.82
C GLY A 93 -1.54 9.72 6.75
N LEU A 94 -0.56 8.98 6.23
CA LEU A 94 0.43 8.30 7.05
C LEU A 94 1.52 9.27 7.54
N GLN A 95 1.78 9.22 8.83
CA GLN A 95 2.92 9.93 9.41
C GLN A 95 4.22 9.18 9.10
N GLN A 96 5.24 9.91 8.64
CA GLN A 96 6.56 9.35 8.32
C GLN A 96 7.26 8.71 9.55
N ASP A 97 6.88 9.09 10.76
CA ASP A 97 7.44 8.61 12.02
C ASP A 97 6.46 7.74 12.80
N SER A 98 5.82 6.80 12.15
CA SER A 98 4.90 5.88 12.81
C SER A 98 5.55 4.52 13.05
N ALA A 99 5.20 3.94 14.20
CA ALA A 99 5.51 2.56 14.50
C ALA A 99 4.24 1.87 15.05
N ARG A 100 4.03 0.62 14.70
CA ARG A 100 2.93 -0.18 15.23
C ARG A 100 3.39 -1.60 15.54
N GLU A 101 2.76 -2.16 16.54
CA GLU A 101 3.03 -3.51 17.02
C GLU A 101 1.71 -4.25 17.20
N TRP A 102 1.65 -5.51 16.78
CA TRP A 102 0.44 -6.31 16.96
C TRP A 102 0.74 -7.81 16.96
N TRP A 103 -0.07 -8.55 17.69
CA TRP A 103 -0.05 -10.00 17.68
C TRP A 103 -0.85 -10.58 16.51
N SER A 104 -0.33 -11.64 15.90
CA SER A 104 -1.02 -12.40 14.86
C SER A 104 -0.68 -13.88 14.96
N GLY A 105 -1.41 -14.70 14.22
CA GLY A 105 -1.13 -16.13 14.18
C GLY A 105 -2.07 -16.90 13.27
N TYR A 106 -1.67 -18.11 12.97
CA TYR A 106 -2.48 -19.08 12.23
C TYR A 106 -2.29 -20.49 12.76
N ARG A 107 -3.27 -21.33 12.51
CA ARG A 107 -3.19 -22.77 12.79
C ARG A 107 -2.79 -23.48 11.50
N SER A 108 -1.74 -24.28 11.56
CA SER A 108 -1.37 -25.16 10.44
C SER A 108 -2.47 -26.21 10.23
N THR A 109 -2.89 -26.38 8.99
CA THR A 109 -3.82 -27.46 8.61
C THR A 109 -3.09 -28.75 8.21
N THR A 110 -1.75 -28.72 8.22
CA THR A 110 -0.91 -29.87 7.90
C THR A 110 -0.60 -30.61 9.20
N TYR A 111 -0.67 -31.93 9.18
CA TYR A 111 -0.32 -32.76 10.34
C TYR A 111 1.21 -32.78 10.58
N PRO A 112 1.70 -32.65 11.84
CA PRO A 112 0.92 -32.35 13.04
C PRO A 112 0.38 -30.93 13.06
N PHE A 113 -0.87 -30.78 13.52
CA PHE A 113 -1.48 -29.45 13.69
C PHE A 113 -0.67 -28.64 14.69
N THR A 114 -0.11 -27.54 14.25
CA THR A 114 0.68 -26.64 15.08
C THR A 114 0.10 -25.24 15.02
N GLU A 115 0.09 -24.58 16.15
CA GLU A 115 -0.31 -23.19 16.28
C GLU A 115 0.94 -22.32 16.14
N HIS A 116 0.85 -21.34 15.27
CA HIS A 116 1.90 -20.37 15.03
C HIS A 116 1.42 -19.01 15.50
N MET A 117 2.03 -18.52 16.57
CA MET A 117 1.77 -17.19 17.12
C MET A 117 3.03 -16.34 17.04
N TYR A 118 2.88 -15.13 16.62
CA TYR A 118 3.99 -14.21 16.42
C TYR A 118 3.54 -12.77 16.67
N ILE A 119 4.49 -11.94 17.07
CA ILE A 119 4.34 -10.51 17.18
C ILE A 119 5.00 -9.85 15.98
N LEU A 120 4.29 -8.90 15.38
CA LEU A 120 4.74 -8.12 14.25
C LEU A 120 5.05 -6.70 14.69
N PHE A 121 6.05 -6.15 14.05
CA PHE A 121 6.41 -4.74 14.16
C PHE A 121 6.56 -4.15 12.78
N GLU A 122 5.96 -2.98 12.57
CA GLU A 122 6.15 -2.17 11.38
C GLU A 122 6.55 -0.77 11.82
N THR A 123 7.56 -0.22 11.17
CA THR A 123 7.97 1.17 11.40
C THR A 123 8.27 1.86 10.08
N ARG A 124 8.18 3.17 10.11
CA ARG A 124 8.42 4.07 8.99
C ARG A 124 9.38 5.15 9.40
N GLY A 125 10.15 5.65 8.45
CA GLY A 125 11.11 6.71 8.69
C GLY A 125 11.50 7.46 7.42
N ALA A 126 12.27 8.52 7.60
CA ALA A 126 12.75 9.35 6.51
C ALA A 126 13.87 8.67 5.70
N THR A 127 14.62 7.77 6.32
CA THR A 127 15.73 7.04 5.67
C THR A 127 15.63 5.53 5.94
N SER A 128 16.28 4.73 5.09
CA SER A 128 16.37 3.28 5.27
C SER A 128 17.14 2.91 6.52
N GLU A 129 18.23 3.60 6.79
CA GLU A 129 19.11 3.37 7.94
C GLU A 129 18.37 3.59 9.26
N GLU A 130 17.52 4.61 9.32
CA GLU A 130 16.70 4.90 10.48
C GLU A 130 15.68 3.77 10.74
N VAL A 131 15.00 3.32 9.69
CA VAL A 131 14.03 2.22 9.78
C VAL A 131 14.71 0.92 10.18
N ASP A 132 15.86 0.59 9.58
CA ASP A 132 16.63 -0.60 9.90
C ASP A 132 17.10 -0.59 11.35
N ALA A 133 17.59 0.55 11.84
CA ALA A 133 18.02 0.69 13.24
C ALA A 133 16.85 0.51 14.24
N ARG A 134 15.65 1.02 13.91
CA ARG A 134 14.45 0.83 14.72
C ARG A 134 14.02 -0.64 14.76
N ILE A 135 14.08 -1.34 13.63
CA ILE A 135 13.77 -2.77 13.55
C ILE A 135 14.75 -3.57 14.40
N ASP A 136 16.05 -3.34 14.24
CA ASP A 136 17.07 -4.05 15.01
C ASP A 136 16.92 -3.83 16.52
N ALA A 137 16.69 -2.59 16.94
CA ALA A 137 16.45 -2.26 18.34
C ALA A 137 15.19 -2.95 18.89
N TRP A 138 14.09 -2.95 18.12
CA TRP A 138 12.85 -3.62 18.51
C TRP A 138 13.03 -5.13 18.61
N VAL A 139 13.70 -5.76 17.64
CA VAL A 139 13.96 -7.22 17.65
C VAL A 139 14.72 -7.62 18.91
N VAL A 140 15.81 -6.93 19.22
CA VAL A 140 16.60 -7.21 20.44
C VAL A 140 15.77 -7.05 21.70
N HIS A 141 15.04 -5.94 21.81
CA HIS A 141 14.19 -5.66 22.98
C HIS A 141 13.09 -6.70 23.15
N MET A 142 12.37 -7.02 22.07
CA MET A 142 11.24 -7.93 22.12
C MET A 142 11.67 -9.39 22.35
N MET A 143 12.79 -9.83 21.77
CA MET A 143 13.35 -11.14 22.03
C MET A 143 13.66 -11.33 23.54
N ALA A 144 14.21 -10.31 24.19
CA ALA A 144 14.46 -10.35 25.63
C ALA A 144 13.16 -10.44 26.43
N LYS A 145 12.14 -9.64 26.11
CA LYS A 145 10.82 -9.68 26.79
C LYS A 145 10.14 -11.04 26.65
N LEU A 146 10.11 -11.59 25.43
CA LEU A 146 9.51 -12.91 25.18
C LEU A 146 10.25 -14.03 25.92
N ALA A 147 11.58 -14.00 25.91
CA ALA A 147 12.40 -14.99 26.61
C ALA A 147 12.21 -14.94 28.14
N ASN A 148 11.98 -13.75 28.71
CA ASN A 148 11.73 -13.54 30.13
C ASN A 148 10.25 -13.78 30.54
N GLY A 149 9.36 -14.02 29.58
CA GLY A 149 7.92 -14.15 29.83
C GLY A 149 7.22 -12.83 30.21
N GLU A 150 7.88 -11.68 29.97
CA GLU A 150 7.34 -10.34 30.19
C GLU A 150 6.31 -9.96 29.10
N GLU A 151 6.42 -10.59 27.93
CA GLU A 151 5.50 -10.46 26.81
C GLU A 151 4.97 -11.85 26.44
N LYS A 152 3.70 -11.94 26.06
CA LYS A 152 3.05 -13.21 25.69
C LYS A 152 1.87 -12.98 24.76
N PRO A 153 1.50 -13.99 23.95
CA PRO A 153 0.31 -13.92 23.12
C PRO A 153 -0.94 -13.59 23.95
N PRO A 154 -1.80 -12.67 23.47
CA PRO A 154 -3.03 -12.33 24.17
C PRO A 154 -4.03 -13.48 24.15
N ASP A 155 -4.87 -13.57 25.20
CA ASP A 155 -5.83 -14.66 25.37
C ASP A 155 -6.78 -14.78 24.15
N TRP A 156 -7.22 -13.67 23.57
CA TRP A 156 -8.08 -13.69 22.39
C TRP A 156 -7.44 -14.40 21.17
N LEU A 157 -6.11 -14.31 21.03
CA LEU A 157 -5.40 -14.99 19.93
C LEU A 157 -5.31 -16.48 20.20
N ILE A 158 -5.01 -16.85 21.44
CA ILE A 158 -4.95 -18.24 21.89
C ILE A 158 -6.31 -18.92 21.70
N GLU A 159 -7.39 -18.28 22.13
CA GLU A 159 -8.77 -18.80 21.97
C GLU A 159 -9.16 -18.93 20.49
N ARG A 160 -8.79 -17.97 19.67
CA ARG A 160 -9.07 -18.03 18.23
C ARG A 160 -8.38 -19.19 17.54
N LEU A 161 -7.13 -19.48 17.91
CA LEU A 161 -6.33 -20.53 17.27
C LEU A 161 -6.68 -21.92 17.82
N ASN A 162 -7.11 -22.00 19.05
CA ASN A 162 -7.48 -23.26 19.72
C ASN A 162 -8.89 -23.17 20.35
N PRO A 163 -9.95 -23.14 19.52
CA PRO A 163 -11.33 -23.11 20.02
C PRO A 163 -11.65 -24.43 20.76
N GLY A 164 -11.59 -24.41 22.06
CA GLY A 164 -11.75 -25.59 22.91
C GLY A 164 -10.58 -25.83 23.86
N TRP A 165 -9.54 -25.00 23.79
CA TRP A 165 -8.50 -24.97 24.77
C TRP A 165 -9.04 -24.30 26.06
N THR A 166 -9.40 -25.11 27.01
CA THR A 166 -9.67 -24.63 28.38
C THR A 166 -8.36 -24.60 29.12
N ARG A 167 -7.95 -23.46 29.64
CA ARG A 167 -6.83 -23.37 30.59
C ARG A 167 -7.06 -24.39 31.68
N THR A 168 -6.25 -25.44 31.73
CA THR A 168 -6.14 -26.24 32.93
C THR A 168 -5.46 -25.36 33.97
N PRO A 169 -6.06 -25.18 35.15
CA PRO A 169 -5.55 -24.31 36.19
C PRO A 169 -4.17 -24.73 36.68
#